data_0edbea83453ed83c1e8e31afe6cb83c2
#
_entry.id   0edbea83453ed83c1e8e31afe6cb83c2
#
_cell.length_a   1.000
_cell.length_b   1.000
_cell.length_c   1.000
_cell.angle_alpha   90.00
_cell.angle_beta   90.00
_cell.angle_gamma   90.00
#
_symmetry.space_group_name_H-M   'P 1'
#
loop_
_entity.id
_entity.type
_entity.pdbx_description
1 polymer ?
#
loop_
_entity_poly.entity_id
_entity_poly.type
_entity_poly.pdbx_seq_one_letter_code
_entity_poly.pdbx_strand_id
1 'polypeptide(L)'
;MPYDDLLGRIVTLPVLRFGPPGAFLAIPGANADSARGASNTRDPRPNTPVILLPGSEIPEGAREGDELSVLVYLDSEDRPIATRRPPRLTLGEVAFLEVTDVTRIGAFVDWGPPKELLVPHAEQTRDLRVGERHPIGLFVDDTGRLAGTMRVSEMLRSKGDFDQDEWVVGEAWRSEPELGVFFILERRFVGLLPASEPHTLSRGQEARVRIANVLPDGKVELSLRGHAHEELESDAQKILEILGRPGAPKVGDRTSPEQIRALFGLSKKAFKRAAGRLLKQGAVTVDSEGHFTRRDADTRRRR
;
A
#
# COMPACT_ATOMS: atom_id res chain seq x y z
N MET A 1 8.41 28.44 -11.20
CA MET A 1 7.01 28.95 -11.06
C MET A 1 6.63 28.92 -9.58
N PRO A 2 5.68 29.74 -9.10
CA PRO A 2 5.32 29.75 -7.66
C PRO A 2 4.68 28.47 -7.14
N TYR A 3 4.35 27.51 -8.01
CA TYR A 3 3.71 26.23 -7.68
C TYR A 3 4.60 25.01 -7.94
N ASP A 4 5.85 25.19 -8.36
CA ASP A 4 6.75 24.07 -8.74
C ASP A 4 6.94 23.09 -7.56
N ASP A 5 7.07 23.61 -6.35
CA ASP A 5 7.22 22.80 -5.14
C ASP A 5 5.95 22.05 -4.73
N LEU A 6 4.80 22.39 -5.33
CA LEU A 6 3.50 21.77 -5.02
C LEU A 6 3.14 20.66 -6.01
N LEU A 7 3.76 20.65 -7.20
CA LEU A 7 3.41 19.71 -8.28
C LEU A 7 3.60 18.24 -7.86
N GLY A 8 2.61 17.42 -8.14
CA GLY A 8 2.61 16.00 -7.84
C GLY A 8 2.53 15.66 -6.34
N ARG A 9 2.22 16.65 -5.49
CA ARG A 9 2.13 16.48 -4.04
C ARG A 9 0.73 16.73 -3.51
N ILE A 10 0.39 16.04 -2.44
CA ILE A 10 -0.80 16.35 -1.65
C ILE A 10 -0.41 17.45 -0.67
N VAL A 11 -1.10 18.57 -0.77
CA VAL A 11 -0.85 19.78 0.05
C VAL A 11 -2.15 20.30 0.61
N THR A 12 -2.10 20.99 1.73
CA THR A 12 -3.25 21.66 2.32
C THR A 12 -3.19 23.14 1.96
N LEU A 13 -4.21 23.62 1.24
CA LEU A 13 -4.28 24.98 0.74
C LEU A 13 -5.57 25.66 1.20
N PRO A 14 -5.51 26.95 1.62
CA PRO A 14 -6.70 27.69 2.01
C PRO A 14 -7.51 28.15 0.79
N VAL A 15 -8.82 28.09 0.92
CA VAL A 15 -9.76 28.65 -0.06
C VAL A 15 -9.71 30.18 0.02
N LEU A 16 -9.26 30.82 -1.04
CA LEU A 16 -9.19 32.26 -1.13
C LEU A 16 -10.53 32.88 -1.51
N ARG A 17 -11.21 32.27 -2.49
CA ARG A 17 -12.52 32.71 -2.99
C ARG A 17 -13.19 31.62 -3.83
N PHE A 18 -14.47 31.76 -4.05
CA PHE A 18 -15.24 30.96 -5.01
C PHE A 18 -15.52 31.73 -6.29
N GLY A 19 -15.75 31.01 -7.40
CA GLY A 19 -16.15 31.57 -8.69
C GLY A 19 -16.81 30.52 -9.57
N PRO A 20 -17.27 30.87 -10.77
CA PRO A 20 -17.99 29.94 -11.65
C PRO A 20 -17.29 28.63 -11.96
N PRO A 21 -15.95 28.57 -12.15
CA PRO A 21 -15.25 27.32 -12.42
C PRO A 21 -14.98 26.47 -11.15
N GLY A 22 -15.06 27.04 -9.96
CA GLY A 22 -14.73 26.34 -8.73
C GLY A 22 -14.18 27.22 -7.59
N ALA A 23 -13.39 26.63 -6.70
CA ALA A 23 -12.70 27.34 -5.64
C ALA A 23 -11.27 27.70 -6.09
N PHE A 24 -10.83 28.90 -5.78
CA PHE A 24 -9.47 29.36 -6.00
C PHE A 24 -8.70 29.25 -4.70
N LEU A 25 -7.64 28.44 -4.71
CA LEU A 25 -6.80 28.15 -3.56
C LEU A 25 -5.56 29.04 -3.57
N ALA A 26 -5.17 29.54 -2.41
CA ALA A 26 -3.97 30.39 -2.28
C ALA A 26 -2.69 29.56 -2.27
N ILE A 27 -1.66 30.03 -2.97
CA ILE A 27 -0.33 29.41 -2.97
C ILE A 27 0.46 29.93 -1.76
N PRO A 28 1.03 29.08 -0.89
CA PRO A 28 1.86 29.49 0.24
C PRO A 28 3.06 30.33 -0.25
N GLY A 29 3.33 31.46 0.43
CA GLY A 29 4.47 32.33 0.09
C GLY A 29 4.26 33.27 -1.10
N ALA A 30 3.21 33.07 -1.92
CA ALA A 30 2.87 34.01 -2.96
C ALA A 30 2.12 35.20 -2.35
N ASN A 31 2.85 36.21 -1.88
CA ASN A 31 2.33 37.47 -1.31
C ASN A 31 1.69 37.41 0.08
N ALA A 32 2.40 36.88 1.08
CA ALA A 32 2.01 37.06 2.49
C ALA A 32 1.91 38.53 2.91
N ASP A 33 2.59 39.44 2.24
CA ASP A 33 2.51 40.89 2.52
C ASP A 33 1.28 41.60 1.93
N SER A 34 0.60 41.00 0.95
CA SER A 34 -0.60 41.58 0.34
C SER A 34 -1.90 41.21 1.03
N ALA A 35 -1.93 40.13 1.82
CA ALA A 35 -3.12 39.66 2.50
C ALA A 35 -3.40 40.39 3.83
N ARG A 36 -2.39 41.03 4.46
CA ARG A 36 -2.54 41.73 5.75
C ARG A 36 -3.02 43.18 5.66
N GLY A 37 -3.21 43.72 4.48
CA GLY A 37 -3.51 45.16 4.29
C GLY A 37 -4.81 45.52 3.61
N ALA A 38 -5.69 44.58 3.29
CA ALA A 38 -6.93 44.85 2.54
C ALA A 38 -8.19 44.50 3.35
N SER A 39 -8.52 45.33 4.34
CA SER A 39 -9.92 45.48 4.73
C SER A 39 -10.65 46.20 3.58
N ASN A 40 -11.74 45.57 3.07
CA ASN A 40 -12.78 46.19 2.20
C ASN A 40 -12.55 46.37 0.69
N THR A 41 -11.86 45.52 -0.02
CA THR A 41 -12.05 45.46 -1.48
C THR A 41 -12.39 44.07 -1.96
N ARG A 42 -13.52 43.93 -2.63
CA ARG A 42 -14.15 42.73 -3.19
C ARG A 42 -13.41 42.08 -4.36
N ASP A 43 -12.15 42.45 -4.61
CA ASP A 43 -11.39 41.93 -5.75
C ASP A 43 -9.94 41.61 -5.31
N PRO A 44 -9.51 40.33 -5.26
CA PRO A 44 -8.11 40.02 -5.15
C PRO A 44 -7.41 40.56 -6.38
N ARG A 45 -6.34 41.32 -6.20
CA ARG A 45 -5.58 41.96 -7.26
C ARG A 45 -5.34 40.97 -8.42
N PRO A 46 -5.43 41.42 -9.69
CA PRO A 46 -5.39 40.55 -10.87
C PRO A 46 -4.12 39.71 -11.06
N ASN A 47 -3.16 39.73 -10.11
CA ASN A 47 -1.87 39.06 -10.18
C ASN A 47 -1.54 38.12 -9.02
N THR A 48 -2.48 37.78 -8.13
CA THR A 48 -2.20 36.77 -7.10
C THR A 48 -2.25 35.39 -7.72
N PRO A 49 -1.16 34.62 -7.77
CA PRO A 49 -1.18 33.27 -8.31
C PRO A 49 -2.07 32.38 -7.43
N VAL A 50 -3.01 31.70 -8.06
CA VAL A 50 -3.98 30.80 -7.43
C VAL A 50 -4.03 29.47 -8.15
N ILE A 51 -4.48 28.42 -7.45
CA ILE A 51 -4.72 27.10 -8.01
C ILE A 51 -6.23 26.87 -8.01
N LEU A 52 -6.79 26.48 -9.16
CA LEU A 52 -8.21 26.17 -9.28
C LEU A 52 -8.49 24.75 -8.78
N LEU A 53 -9.45 24.63 -7.85
CA LEU A 53 -10.13 23.37 -7.55
C LEU A 53 -11.48 23.38 -8.27
N PRO A 54 -11.77 22.43 -9.18
CA PRO A 54 -13.03 22.38 -9.92
C PRO A 54 -14.26 22.33 -9.00
N GLY A 55 -15.35 22.97 -9.43
CA GLY A 55 -16.57 23.08 -8.64
C GLY A 55 -17.18 21.75 -8.21
N SER A 56 -17.04 20.72 -9.07
CA SER A 56 -17.50 19.36 -8.77
C SER A 56 -16.74 18.66 -7.64
N GLU A 57 -15.60 19.21 -7.23
CA GLU A 57 -14.74 18.63 -6.18
C GLU A 57 -14.73 19.46 -4.89
N ILE A 58 -15.50 20.52 -4.82
CA ILE A 58 -15.65 21.34 -3.61
C ILE A 58 -16.48 20.57 -2.57
N PRO A 59 -16.00 20.45 -1.30
CA PRO A 59 -16.79 19.85 -0.24
C PRO A 59 -18.09 20.63 0.01
N GLU A 60 -19.14 19.92 0.34
CA GLU A 60 -20.40 20.55 0.76
C GLU A 60 -20.17 21.42 2.00
N GLY A 61 -20.65 22.65 1.97
CA GLY A 61 -20.50 23.61 3.06
C GLY A 61 -19.13 24.29 3.17
N ALA A 62 -18.21 24.07 2.23
CA ALA A 62 -16.90 24.75 2.22
C ALA A 62 -17.05 26.27 2.13
N ARG A 63 -16.18 26.99 2.85
CA ARG A 63 -16.18 28.46 2.97
C ARG A 63 -14.82 29.03 2.61
N GLU A 64 -14.78 30.33 2.32
CA GLU A 64 -13.54 31.08 2.20
C GLU A 64 -12.76 31.02 3.53
N GLY A 65 -11.46 30.72 3.43
CA GLY A 65 -10.59 30.49 4.58
C GLY A 65 -10.46 29.03 5.03
N ASP A 66 -11.33 28.13 4.56
CA ASP A 66 -11.20 26.70 4.87
C ASP A 66 -9.96 26.11 4.20
N GLU A 67 -9.28 25.21 4.91
CA GLU A 67 -8.12 24.49 4.41
C GLU A 67 -8.55 23.19 3.74
N LEU A 68 -8.18 23.00 2.47
CA LEU A 68 -8.49 21.79 1.70
C LEU A 68 -7.22 21.01 1.37
N SER A 69 -7.23 19.72 1.65
CA SER A 69 -6.19 18.80 1.21
C SER A 69 -6.44 18.42 -0.25
N VAL A 70 -5.48 18.75 -1.12
CA VAL A 70 -5.59 18.59 -2.57
C VAL A 70 -4.27 18.10 -3.17
N LEU A 71 -4.33 17.37 -4.27
CA LEU A 71 -3.20 17.14 -5.15
C LEU A 71 -3.10 18.28 -6.17
N VAL A 72 -1.90 18.80 -6.41
CA VAL A 72 -1.65 19.82 -7.43
C VAL A 72 -1.01 19.17 -8.66
N TYR A 73 -1.53 19.45 -9.84
CA TYR A 73 -1.01 18.99 -11.12
C TYR A 73 -1.25 20.01 -12.22
N LEU A 74 -0.79 19.74 -13.45
CA LEU A 74 -1.02 20.63 -14.60
C LEU A 74 -2.15 20.09 -15.47
N ASP A 75 -3.09 20.95 -15.85
CA ASP A 75 -4.14 20.63 -16.83
C ASP A 75 -3.58 20.51 -18.26
N SER A 76 -4.43 20.30 -19.26
CA SER A 76 -4.04 20.15 -20.66
C SER A 76 -3.43 21.41 -21.28
N GLU A 77 -3.61 22.57 -20.64
CA GLU A 77 -3.05 23.87 -21.06
C GLU A 77 -1.85 24.29 -20.18
N ASP A 78 -1.27 23.34 -19.42
CA ASP A 78 -0.16 23.55 -18.50
C ASP A 78 -0.44 24.55 -17.36
N ARG A 79 -1.72 24.71 -16.99
CA ARG A 79 -2.10 25.54 -15.85
C ARG A 79 -2.15 24.71 -14.57
N PRO A 80 -1.69 25.23 -13.41
CA PRO A 80 -1.82 24.53 -12.15
C PRO A 80 -3.30 24.38 -11.77
N ILE A 81 -3.69 23.14 -11.52
CA ILE A 81 -5.03 22.75 -11.10
C ILE A 81 -4.93 21.80 -9.91
N ALA A 82 -5.91 21.87 -9.03
CA ALA A 82 -6.03 21.00 -7.87
C ALA A 82 -7.11 19.94 -8.08
N THR A 83 -6.94 18.78 -7.46
CA THR A 83 -7.97 17.76 -7.35
C THR A 83 -8.00 17.14 -5.96
N ARG A 84 -9.19 16.74 -5.52
CA ARG A 84 -9.38 15.95 -4.30
C ARG A 84 -9.48 14.45 -4.58
N ARG A 85 -9.42 14.05 -5.85
CA ARG A 85 -9.32 12.63 -6.18
C ARG A 85 -8.01 12.06 -5.66
N PRO A 86 -8.04 10.93 -4.91
CA PRO A 86 -6.83 10.36 -4.35
C PRO A 86 -5.91 9.87 -5.48
N PRO A 87 -4.64 10.33 -5.51
CA PRO A 87 -3.68 9.80 -6.46
C PRO A 87 -3.23 8.39 -6.04
N ARG A 88 -2.86 7.56 -7.01
CA ARG A 88 -2.25 6.26 -6.75
C ARG A 88 -0.79 6.36 -6.30
N LEU A 89 -0.13 7.48 -6.65
CA LEU A 89 1.23 7.83 -6.21
C LEU A 89 1.42 9.34 -6.23
N THR A 90 2.39 9.82 -5.48
CA THR A 90 2.83 11.23 -5.44
C THR A 90 4.26 11.36 -5.97
N LEU A 91 4.75 12.60 -6.10
CA LEU A 91 6.08 12.89 -6.64
C LEU A 91 7.19 12.11 -5.90
N GLY A 92 8.00 11.40 -6.65
CA GLY A 92 9.09 10.55 -6.13
C GLY A 92 8.63 9.18 -5.65
N GLU A 93 7.37 8.79 -5.84
CA GLU A 93 6.83 7.48 -5.52
C GLU A 93 6.73 6.59 -6.75
N VAL A 94 6.63 5.28 -6.50
CA VAL A 94 6.46 4.22 -7.50
C VAL A 94 5.25 3.37 -7.14
N ALA A 95 4.36 3.12 -8.10
CA ALA A 95 3.22 2.22 -7.96
C ALA A 95 2.94 1.47 -9.27
N PHE A 96 2.23 0.34 -9.19
CA PHE A 96 1.75 -0.35 -10.38
C PHE A 96 0.52 0.36 -10.95
N LEU A 97 0.68 0.98 -12.11
CA LEU A 97 -0.37 1.71 -12.82
C LEU A 97 -0.82 0.96 -14.08
N GLU A 98 -2.09 1.09 -14.42
CA GLU A 98 -2.68 0.52 -15.62
C GLU A 98 -2.46 1.45 -16.82
N VAL A 99 -2.07 0.87 -17.95
CA VAL A 99 -1.93 1.59 -19.22
C VAL A 99 -3.32 1.77 -19.83
N THR A 100 -3.72 3.00 -20.05
CA THR A 100 -5.04 3.38 -20.58
C THR A 100 -5.01 3.67 -22.07
N ASP A 101 -3.88 4.21 -22.59
CA ASP A 101 -3.71 4.50 -24.01
C ASP A 101 -2.22 4.42 -24.41
N VAL A 102 -1.97 4.19 -25.69
CA VAL A 102 -0.63 4.19 -26.30
C VAL A 102 -0.63 5.03 -27.56
N THR A 103 0.23 6.03 -27.61
CA THR A 103 0.31 7.03 -28.66
C THR A 103 1.72 7.15 -29.24
N ARG A 104 1.90 8.03 -30.23
CA ARG A 104 3.21 8.33 -30.83
C ARG A 104 4.19 9.02 -29.87
N ILE A 105 3.74 9.63 -28.78
CA ILE A 105 4.61 10.33 -27.81
C ILE A 105 4.93 9.47 -26.59
N GLY A 106 4.21 8.38 -26.36
CA GLY A 106 4.36 7.49 -25.23
C GLY A 106 3.05 6.81 -24.85
N ALA A 107 3.02 6.19 -23.70
CA ALA A 107 1.85 5.58 -23.13
C ALA A 107 1.22 6.48 -22.04
N PHE A 108 -0.09 6.41 -21.89
CA PHE A 108 -0.81 7.05 -20.80
C PHE A 108 -1.20 6.01 -19.75
N VAL A 109 -1.15 6.40 -18.48
CA VAL A 109 -1.48 5.53 -17.36
C VAL A 109 -2.44 6.22 -16.39
N ASP A 110 -3.33 5.42 -15.78
CA ASP A 110 -4.23 5.89 -14.73
C ASP A 110 -3.47 6.01 -13.40
N TRP A 111 -3.25 7.23 -12.95
CA TRP A 111 -2.62 7.55 -11.69
C TRP A 111 -3.58 8.16 -10.64
N GLY A 112 -4.89 8.22 -10.96
CA GLY A 112 -5.98 8.68 -10.09
C GLY A 112 -6.59 10.04 -10.45
N PRO A 113 -5.81 11.11 -10.69
CA PRO A 113 -6.32 12.40 -11.17
C PRO A 113 -7.03 12.31 -12.52
N PRO A 114 -7.89 13.28 -12.86
CA PRO A 114 -8.65 13.27 -14.11
C PRO A 114 -7.81 13.26 -15.39
N LYS A 115 -6.64 13.92 -15.37
CA LYS A 115 -5.67 13.88 -16.46
C LYS A 115 -4.74 12.70 -16.26
N GLU A 116 -4.69 11.83 -17.24
CA GLU A 116 -3.77 10.69 -17.25
C GLU A 116 -2.31 11.13 -17.25
N LEU A 117 -1.43 10.26 -16.75
CA LEU A 117 0.00 10.52 -16.68
C LEU A 117 0.69 9.97 -17.93
N LEU A 118 1.42 10.80 -18.64
CA LEU A 118 2.24 10.39 -19.78
C LEU A 118 3.52 9.69 -19.30
N VAL A 119 3.80 8.52 -19.87
CA VAL A 119 5.09 7.82 -19.81
C VAL A 119 5.75 7.96 -21.19
N PRO A 120 6.67 8.91 -21.39
CA PRO A 120 7.33 9.11 -22.68
C PRO A 120 8.08 7.86 -23.14
N HIS A 121 8.23 7.67 -24.46
CA HIS A 121 8.98 6.50 -24.99
C HIS A 121 10.40 6.41 -24.42
N ALA A 122 11.08 7.54 -24.20
CA ALA A 122 12.42 7.57 -23.61
C ALA A 122 12.46 7.04 -22.16
N GLU A 123 11.34 7.05 -21.47
CA GLU A 123 11.18 6.58 -20.10
C GLU A 123 10.66 5.14 -19.99
N GLN A 124 10.36 4.50 -21.13
CA GLN A 124 9.90 3.12 -21.19
C GLN A 124 11.09 2.16 -21.30
N THR A 125 11.11 1.10 -20.50
CA THR A 125 12.10 0.02 -20.54
C THR A 125 11.67 -1.12 -21.46
N ARG A 126 10.43 -1.12 -21.92
CA ARG A 126 9.79 -2.03 -22.88
C ARG A 126 8.55 -1.38 -23.49
N ASP A 127 8.06 -1.94 -24.56
CA ASP A 127 6.76 -1.54 -25.11
C ASP A 127 5.64 -1.79 -24.12
N LEU A 128 4.74 -0.83 -24.01
CA LEU A 128 3.55 -0.88 -23.16
C LEU A 128 2.31 -1.19 -24.00
N ARG A 129 1.34 -1.90 -23.43
CA ARG A 129 0.06 -2.22 -24.06
C ARG A 129 -1.10 -1.83 -23.15
N VAL A 130 -2.18 -1.38 -23.76
CA VAL A 130 -3.40 -1.01 -23.02
C VAL A 130 -3.90 -2.20 -22.19
N GLY A 131 -4.29 -1.91 -20.95
CA GLY A 131 -4.75 -2.89 -19.94
C GLY A 131 -3.62 -3.58 -19.17
N GLU A 132 -2.35 -3.45 -19.57
CA GLU A 132 -1.24 -3.95 -18.75
C GLU A 132 -0.97 -3.05 -17.55
N ARG A 133 -0.47 -3.66 -16.47
CA ARG A 133 -0.03 -2.94 -15.26
C ARG A 133 1.49 -3.01 -15.12
N HIS A 134 2.11 -1.85 -14.97
CA HIS A 134 3.54 -1.70 -14.83
C HIS A 134 3.93 -0.82 -13.65
N PRO A 135 5.07 -1.05 -12.99
CA PRO A 135 5.58 -0.14 -11.99
C PRO A 135 6.03 1.14 -12.70
N ILE A 136 5.43 2.24 -12.31
CA ILE A 136 5.68 3.58 -12.84
C ILE A 136 6.05 4.49 -11.69
N GLY A 137 7.11 5.24 -11.85
CA GLY A 137 7.50 6.30 -10.93
C GLY A 137 7.04 7.66 -11.42
N LEU A 138 6.66 8.56 -10.51
CA LEU A 138 6.25 9.93 -10.84
C LEU A 138 7.43 10.88 -10.63
N PHE A 139 7.79 11.62 -11.67
CA PHE A 139 8.85 12.63 -11.61
C PHE A 139 8.45 13.92 -12.36
N VAL A 140 9.25 14.96 -12.20
CA VAL A 140 9.13 16.21 -12.98
C VAL A 140 10.18 16.16 -14.07
N ASP A 141 9.77 16.29 -15.32
CA ASP A 141 10.68 16.32 -16.47
C ASP A 141 11.42 17.67 -16.61
N ASP A 142 12.35 17.74 -17.56
CA ASP A 142 13.14 18.95 -17.82
C ASP A 142 12.31 20.15 -18.29
N THR A 143 11.05 19.92 -18.69
CA THR A 143 10.10 20.99 -19.07
C THR A 143 9.24 21.46 -17.90
N GLY A 144 9.42 20.89 -16.69
CA GLY A 144 8.64 21.22 -15.49
C GLY A 144 7.29 20.54 -15.41
N ARG A 145 7.05 19.47 -16.20
CA ARG A 145 5.80 18.71 -16.21
C ARG A 145 5.92 17.40 -15.45
N LEU A 146 4.81 16.96 -14.87
CA LEU A 146 4.73 15.62 -14.30
C LEU A 146 4.75 14.58 -15.41
N ALA A 147 5.63 13.60 -15.30
CA ALA A 147 5.77 12.47 -16.22
C ALA A 147 6.01 11.18 -15.44
N GLY A 148 5.67 10.05 -16.07
CA GLY A 148 5.92 8.72 -15.55
C GLY A 148 7.21 8.12 -16.13
N THR A 149 7.93 7.34 -15.30
CA THR A 149 9.10 6.58 -15.75
C THR A 149 8.99 5.10 -15.37
N MET A 150 9.45 4.20 -16.24
CA MET A 150 9.65 2.79 -15.91
C MET A 150 11.03 2.48 -15.33
N ARG A 151 11.93 3.47 -15.24
CA ARG A 151 13.27 3.33 -14.63
C ARG A 151 13.19 3.39 -13.10
N VAL A 152 12.23 2.67 -12.54
CA VAL A 152 11.89 2.72 -11.12
C VAL A 152 13.02 2.31 -10.18
N SER A 153 13.99 1.52 -10.67
CA SER A 153 15.18 1.15 -9.89
C SER A 153 16.01 2.34 -9.45
N GLU A 154 15.96 3.45 -10.19
CA GLU A 154 16.69 4.68 -9.90
C GLU A 154 15.96 5.53 -8.85
N MET A 155 14.66 5.32 -8.69
CA MET A 155 13.82 6.06 -7.75
C MET A 155 13.68 5.35 -6.41
N LEU A 156 13.69 4.00 -6.43
CA LEU A 156 13.49 3.18 -5.25
C LEU A 156 14.73 3.18 -4.36
N ARG A 157 14.52 3.32 -3.07
CA ARG A 157 15.56 3.29 -2.04
C ARG A 157 15.72 1.90 -1.49
N SER A 158 16.96 1.43 -1.36
CA SER A 158 17.27 0.15 -0.73
C SER A 158 17.24 0.20 0.79
N LYS A 159 17.18 1.38 1.39
CA LYS A 159 17.18 1.61 2.85
C LYS A 159 15.95 2.39 3.23
N GLY A 160 15.26 1.92 4.26
CA GLY A 160 14.12 2.57 4.89
C GLY A 160 14.26 2.56 6.41
N ASP A 161 13.48 3.38 7.08
CA ASP A 161 13.36 3.41 8.53
C ASP A 161 12.21 2.47 8.91
N PHE A 162 12.53 1.17 8.96
CA PHE A 162 11.59 0.11 9.30
C PHE A 162 11.99 -0.56 10.60
N ASP A 163 11.01 -0.84 11.43
CA ASP A 163 11.21 -1.65 12.63
C ASP A 163 11.09 -3.14 12.31
N GLN A 164 11.93 -3.95 12.98
CA GLN A 164 11.74 -5.39 12.93
C GLN A 164 10.37 -5.77 13.47
N ASP A 165 9.73 -6.74 12.81
CA ASP A 165 8.37 -7.21 13.12
C ASP A 165 7.23 -6.26 12.73
N GLU A 166 7.53 -5.11 12.18
CA GLU A 166 6.55 -4.21 11.59
C GLU A 166 5.82 -4.88 10.41
N TRP A 167 4.52 -4.61 10.28
CA TRP A 167 3.70 -5.04 9.15
C TRP A 167 3.46 -3.89 8.20
N VAL A 168 3.94 -4.04 6.98
CA VAL A 168 3.80 -3.05 5.91
C VAL A 168 3.04 -3.65 4.72
N VAL A 169 2.50 -2.77 3.88
CA VAL A 169 1.90 -3.15 2.61
C VAL A 169 2.90 -2.88 1.49
N GLY A 170 3.02 -3.83 0.58
CA GLY A 170 3.89 -3.69 -0.59
C GLY A 170 3.36 -4.40 -1.81
N GLU A 171 3.87 -4.05 -2.97
CA GLU A 171 3.55 -4.67 -4.26
C GLU A 171 4.70 -5.56 -4.71
N ALA A 172 4.42 -6.82 -5.06
CA ALA A 172 5.41 -7.75 -5.61
C ALA A 172 5.92 -7.22 -6.95
N TRP A 173 7.20 -6.85 -7.01
CA TRP A 173 7.76 -6.14 -8.17
C TRP A 173 8.43 -7.06 -9.18
N ARG A 174 9.49 -7.75 -8.76
CA ARG A 174 10.25 -8.66 -9.61
C ARG A 174 10.65 -9.91 -8.83
N SER A 175 10.71 -11.04 -9.52
CA SER A 175 11.14 -12.31 -8.94
C SER A 175 12.50 -12.70 -9.51
N GLU A 176 13.41 -13.11 -8.64
CA GLU A 176 14.71 -13.69 -8.98
C GLU A 176 14.78 -15.08 -8.36
N PRO A 177 14.96 -16.15 -9.16
CA PRO A 177 14.80 -17.53 -8.68
C PRO A 177 15.66 -17.90 -7.47
N GLU A 178 16.87 -17.39 -7.38
CA GLU A 178 17.79 -17.68 -6.30
C GLU A 178 17.62 -16.80 -5.06
N LEU A 179 17.14 -15.57 -5.24
CA LEU A 179 17.01 -14.60 -4.16
C LEU A 179 15.59 -14.57 -3.58
N GLY A 180 14.58 -14.57 -4.43
CA GLY A 180 13.18 -14.45 -4.04
C GLY A 180 12.42 -13.35 -4.77
N VAL A 181 11.44 -12.74 -4.11
CA VAL A 181 10.61 -11.69 -4.68
C VAL A 181 10.96 -10.34 -4.05
N PHE A 182 11.32 -9.39 -4.89
CA PHE A 182 11.49 -8.00 -4.49
C PHE A 182 10.13 -7.32 -4.44
N PHE A 183 9.90 -6.55 -3.39
CA PHE A 183 8.70 -5.76 -3.17
C PHE A 183 9.01 -4.27 -3.24
N ILE A 184 8.03 -3.51 -3.72
CA ILE A 184 7.98 -2.06 -3.53
C ILE A 184 7.17 -1.82 -2.25
N LEU A 185 7.83 -1.34 -1.19
CA LEU A 185 7.24 -1.02 0.09
C LEU A 185 6.97 0.49 0.16
N GLU A 186 5.78 0.87 0.67
CA GLU A 186 5.41 2.27 0.85
C GLU A 186 5.68 3.15 -0.38
N ARG A 187 5.64 2.55 -1.58
CA ARG A 187 5.90 3.19 -2.88
C ARG A 187 7.30 3.80 -3.05
N ARG A 188 8.24 3.54 -2.13
CA ARG A 188 9.56 4.20 -2.09
C ARG A 188 10.74 3.28 -1.82
N PHE A 189 10.49 2.13 -1.17
CA PHE A 189 11.57 1.28 -0.68
C PHE A 189 11.52 -0.10 -1.32
N VAL A 190 12.67 -0.78 -1.30
CA VAL A 190 12.77 -2.17 -1.77
C VAL A 190 12.94 -3.08 -0.57
N GLY A 191 12.07 -4.11 -0.48
CA GLY A 191 12.24 -5.24 0.43
C GLY A 191 12.36 -6.55 -0.34
N LEU A 192 13.00 -7.56 0.27
CA LEU A 192 13.19 -8.89 -0.29
C LEU A 192 12.42 -9.94 0.51
N LEU A 193 11.48 -10.61 -0.13
CA LEU A 193 10.89 -11.86 0.34
C LEU A 193 11.78 -13.01 -0.12
N PRO A 194 12.49 -13.73 0.77
CA PRO A 194 13.45 -14.77 0.37
C PRO A 194 12.80 -15.92 -0.41
N ALA A 195 13.55 -16.54 -1.32
CA ALA A 195 13.08 -17.69 -2.11
C ALA A 195 12.67 -18.91 -1.26
N SER A 196 13.15 -19.00 -0.01
CA SER A 196 12.75 -20.02 0.96
C SER A 196 11.33 -19.85 1.51
N GLU A 197 10.71 -18.68 1.34
CA GLU A 197 9.33 -18.41 1.73
C GLU A 197 8.36 -18.89 0.64
N PRO A 198 7.47 -19.87 0.91
CA PRO A 198 6.50 -20.32 -0.06
C PRO A 198 5.44 -19.23 -0.28
N HIS A 199 5.18 -18.90 -1.55
CA HIS A 199 4.21 -17.91 -1.95
C HIS A 199 3.53 -18.26 -3.28
N THR A 200 2.41 -17.60 -3.56
CA THR A 200 1.67 -17.66 -4.84
C THR A 200 1.52 -16.27 -5.46
N LEU A 201 2.36 -15.32 -5.05
CA LEU A 201 2.27 -13.93 -5.47
C LEU A 201 2.60 -13.76 -6.94
N SER A 202 1.76 -12.99 -7.62
CA SER A 202 1.98 -12.53 -8.98
C SER A 202 2.58 -11.13 -8.99
N ARG A 203 3.27 -10.78 -10.07
CA ARG A 203 3.84 -9.44 -10.25
C ARG A 203 2.75 -8.36 -10.21
N GLY A 204 2.96 -7.28 -9.45
CA GLY A 204 2.00 -6.21 -9.21
C GLY A 204 0.89 -6.57 -8.21
N GLN A 205 0.97 -7.73 -7.59
CA GLN A 205 0.05 -8.10 -6.52
C GLN A 205 0.45 -7.41 -5.22
N GLU A 206 -0.52 -6.74 -4.61
CA GLU A 206 -0.38 -6.18 -3.27
C GLU A 206 -0.45 -7.29 -2.21
N ALA A 207 0.42 -7.22 -1.23
CA ALA A 207 0.41 -8.11 -0.07
C ALA A 207 0.84 -7.36 1.18
N ARG A 208 0.27 -7.76 2.31
CA ARG A 208 0.76 -7.36 3.63
C ARG A 208 1.92 -8.27 4.02
N VAL A 209 3.07 -7.69 4.28
CA VAL A 209 4.31 -8.39 4.62
C VAL A 209 4.87 -7.88 5.94
N ARG A 210 5.54 -8.75 6.69
CA ARG A 210 6.23 -8.39 7.93
C ARG A 210 7.71 -8.15 7.63
N ILE A 211 8.29 -7.14 8.24
CA ILE A 211 9.74 -6.92 8.25
C ILE A 211 10.37 -8.00 9.15
N ALA A 212 10.89 -9.07 8.54
CA ALA A 212 11.48 -10.19 9.27
C ALA A 212 12.84 -9.83 9.86
N ASN A 213 13.62 -9.04 9.13
CA ASN A 213 14.95 -8.62 9.54
C ASN A 213 15.30 -7.27 8.88
N VAL A 214 16.02 -6.44 9.62
CA VAL A 214 16.65 -5.22 9.11
C VAL A 214 18.16 -5.46 9.12
N LEU A 215 18.77 -5.49 7.94
CA LEU A 215 20.19 -5.74 7.77
C LEU A 215 21.02 -4.52 8.20
N PRO A 216 22.30 -4.69 8.56
CA PRO A 216 23.17 -3.58 8.99
C PRO A 216 23.32 -2.48 7.93
N ASP A 217 23.12 -2.81 6.65
CA ASP A 217 23.14 -1.84 5.54
C ASP A 217 21.78 -1.15 5.32
N GLY A 218 20.78 -1.45 6.16
CA GLY A 218 19.42 -0.86 6.13
C GLY A 218 18.48 -1.50 5.11
N LYS A 219 18.88 -2.59 4.43
CA LYS A 219 17.97 -3.38 3.61
C LYS A 219 17.07 -4.25 4.48
N VAL A 220 15.90 -4.57 3.97
CA VAL A 220 14.92 -5.35 4.73
C VAL A 220 14.60 -6.68 4.07
N GLU A 221 14.58 -7.72 4.90
CA GLU A 221 14.05 -9.03 4.55
C GLU A 221 12.59 -9.12 5.02
N LEU A 222 11.76 -9.69 4.17
CA LEU A 222 10.33 -9.78 4.37
C LEU A 222 9.90 -11.21 4.71
N SER A 223 8.76 -11.35 5.37
CA SER A 223 8.06 -12.61 5.56
C SER A 223 6.55 -12.41 5.38
N LEU A 224 5.89 -13.39 4.78
CA LEU A 224 4.44 -13.48 4.72
C LEU A 224 3.83 -14.09 5.99
N ARG A 225 4.69 -14.61 6.88
CA ARG A 225 4.29 -15.32 8.10
C ARG A 225 4.26 -14.36 9.28
N GLY A 226 3.30 -14.56 10.18
CA GLY A 226 3.32 -14.01 11.51
C GLY A 226 4.49 -14.57 12.34
N HIS A 227 4.64 -14.09 13.57
CA HIS A 227 5.58 -14.69 14.48
C HIS A 227 5.26 -16.17 14.67
N ALA A 228 6.30 -17.02 14.79
CA ALA A 228 6.12 -18.44 15.05
C ALA A 228 5.22 -18.72 16.29
N HIS A 229 5.15 -17.77 17.21
CA HIS A 229 4.26 -17.83 18.36
C HIS A 229 2.80 -17.52 17.99
N GLU A 230 2.55 -16.54 17.13
CA GLU A 230 1.20 -16.17 16.63
C GLU A 230 0.63 -17.25 15.70
N GLU A 231 1.48 -17.81 14.81
CA GLU A 231 1.10 -18.96 14.00
C GLU A 231 0.74 -20.17 14.87
N LEU A 232 1.54 -20.43 15.90
CA LEU A 232 1.29 -21.52 16.84
C LEU A 232 -0.01 -21.31 17.63
N GLU A 233 -0.34 -20.07 17.95
CA GLU A 233 -1.59 -19.72 18.63
C GLU A 233 -2.80 -19.85 17.69
N SER A 234 -2.69 -19.36 16.45
CA SER A 234 -3.69 -19.51 15.40
C SER A 234 -3.93 -20.98 15.06
N ASP A 235 -2.87 -21.77 14.90
CA ASP A 235 -2.96 -23.22 14.63
C ASP A 235 -3.60 -23.97 15.79
N ALA A 236 -3.25 -23.60 17.03
CA ALA A 236 -3.84 -24.15 18.22
C ALA A 236 -5.35 -23.85 18.32
N GLN A 237 -5.74 -22.62 17.97
CA GLN A 237 -7.14 -22.20 17.98
C GLN A 237 -7.97 -22.94 16.93
N LYS A 238 -7.45 -23.12 15.70
CA LYS A 238 -8.07 -23.93 14.65
C LYS A 238 -8.29 -25.39 15.09
N ILE A 239 -7.27 -25.98 15.74
CA ILE A 239 -7.37 -27.35 16.28
C ILE A 239 -8.48 -27.43 17.33
N LEU A 240 -8.52 -26.50 18.29
CA LEU A 240 -9.56 -26.46 19.33
C LEU A 240 -10.98 -26.27 18.78
N GLU A 241 -11.11 -25.44 17.77
CA GLU A 241 -12.41 -25.20 17.11
C GLU A 241 -12.93 -26.47 16.44
N ILE A 242 -12.08 -27.16 15.66
CA ILE A 242 -12.48 -28.37 14.94
C ILE A 242 -12.74 -29.53 15.91
N LEU A 243 -11.90 -29.70 16.93
CA LEU A 243 -12.11 -30.72 17.98
C LEU A 243 -13.30 -30.42 18.89
N GLY A 244 -13.80 -29.20 18.93
CA GLY A 244 -14.99 -28.81 19.69
C GLY A 244 -16.31 -28.99 18.96
N ARG A 245 -16.32 -29.37 17.69
CA ARG A 245 -17.52 -29.57 16.89
C ARG A 245 -18.21 -30.91 17.22
N PRO A 246 -19.56 -31.00 17.18
CA PRO A 246 -20.23 -32.29 17.24
C PRO A 246 -19.75 -33.21 16.12
N GLY A 247 -19.31 -34.44 16.46
CA GLY A 247 -18.74 -35.36 15.49
C GLY A 247 -17.29 -35.05 15.09
N ALA A 248 -16.52 -34.39 15.95
CA ALA A 248 -15.12 -34.06 15.70
C ALA A 248 -14.32 -35.26 15.17
N PRO A 249 -13.40 -35.03 14.22
CA PRO A 249 -12.60 -36.08 13.63
C PRO A 249 -11.65 -36.72 14.66
N LYS A 250 -11.52 -38.05 14.61
CA LYS A 250 -10.53 -38.80 15.41
C LYS A 250 -9.15 -38.60 14.83
N VAL A 251 -8.36 -37.73 15.42
CA VAL A 251 -7.01 -37.36 14.97
C VAL A 251 -6.01 -37.45 16.11
N GLY A 252 -4.79 -37.89 15.80
CA GLY A 252 -3.72 -38.06 16.78
C GLY A 252 -2.36 -38.03 16.10
N ASP A 253 -1.33 -38.43 16.84
CA ASP A 253 0.07 -38.43 16.35
C ASP A 253 0.30 -39.32 15.12
N ARG A 254 -0.54 -40.35 14.92
CA ARG A 254 -0.47 -41.30 13.81
C ARG A 254 -1.27 -40.87 12.56
N THR A 255 -2.04 -39.79 12.63
CA THR A 255 -2.83 -39.28 11.51
C THR A 255 -1.93 -38.90 10.35
N SER A 256 -2.33 -39.25 9.11
CA SER A 256 -1.52 -39.00 7.93
C SER A 256 -1.38 -37.49 7.61
N PRO A 257 -0.31 -37.05 6.94
CA PRO A 257 -0.16 -35.66 6.52
C PRO A 257 -1.28 -35.15 5.64
N GLU A 258 -1.82 -36.01 4.76
CA GLU A 258 -2.93 -35.70 3.85
C GLU A 258 -4.22 -35.44 4.63
N GLN A 259 -4.53 -36.28 5.60
CA GLN A 259 -5.71 -36.10 6.48
C GLN A 259 -5.59 -34.84 7.32
N ILE A 260 -4.40 -34.55 7.90
CA ILE A 260 -4.17 -33.32 8.66
C ILE A 260 -4.35 -32.09 7.78
N ARG A 261 -3.82 -32.11 6.56
CA ARG A 261 -3.99 -31.00 5.62
C ARG A 261 -5.45 -30.82 5.22
N ALA A 262 -6.18 -31.89 4.95
CA ALA A 262 -7.59 -31.84 4.58
C ALA A 262 -8.49 -31.31 5.70
N LEU A 263 -8.22 -31.70 6.96
CA LEU A 263 -9.07 -31.35 8.10
C LEU A 263 -8.75 -29.98 8.70
N PHE A 264 -7.45 -29.61 8.77
CA PHE A 264 -6.99 -28.42 9.51
C PHE A 264 -6.31 -27.38 8.61
N GLY A 265 -5.97 -27.72 7.35
CA GLY A 265 -5.16 -26.86 6.47
C GLY A 265 -3.71 -26.73 6.92
N LEU A 266 -3.23 -27.62 7.81
CA LEU A 266 -1.91 -27.55 8.45
C LEU A 266 -0.96 -28.61 7.90
N SER A 267 0.35 -28.32 7.93
CA SER A 267 1.35 -29.38 7.78
C SER A 267 1.40 -30.27 9.03
N LYS A 268 1.83 -31.54 8.89
CA LYS A 268 1.96 -32.45 10.03
C LYS A 268 2.89 -31.90 11.12
N LYS A 269 3.93 -31.15 10.73
CA LYS A 269 4.88 -30.51 11.68
C LYS A 269 4.21 -29.37 12.46
N ALA A 270 3.41 -28.53 11.79
CA ALA A 270 2.65 -27.45 12.42
C ALA A 270 1.58 -28.00 13.37
N PHE A 271 0.81 -28.99 12.91
CA PHE A 271 -0.18 -29.69 13.74
C PHE A 271 0.43 -30.29 15.02
N LYS A 272 1.56 -31.00 14.91
CA LYS A 272 2.23 -31.57 16.09
C LYS A 272 2.71 -30.52 17.09
N ARG A 273 3.26 -29.39 16.61
CA ARG A 273 3.68 -28.28 17.48
C ARG A 273 2.49 -27.68 18.22
N ALA A 274 1.39 -27.38 17.50
CA ALA A 274 0.18 -26.80 18.08
C ALA A 274 -0.51 -27.74 19.05
N ALA A 275 -0.69 -29.03 18.69
CA ALA A 275 -1.27 -30.04 19.56
C ALA A 275 -0.42 -30.25 20.83
N GLY A 276 0.92 -30.28 20.72
CA GLY A 276 1.82 -30.37 21.87
C GLY A 276 1.68 -29.16 22.82
N ARG A 277 1.47 -27.94 22.30
CA ARG A 277 1.18 -26.76 23.13
C ARG A 277 -0.18 -26.90 23.85
N LEU A 278 -1.23 -27.33 23.12
CA LEU A 278 -2.55 -27.53 23.70
C LEU A 278 -2.56 -28.60 24.80
N LEU A 279 -1.76 -29.66 24.65
CA LEU A 279 -1.55 -30.68 25.70
C LEU A 279 -0.90 -30.07 26.94
N LYS A 280 0.16 -29.27 26.78
CA LYS A 280 0.83 -28.56 27.90
C LYS A 280 -0.10 -27.60 28.61
N GLN A 281 -1.00 -26.93 27.87
CA GLN A 281 -2.01 -26.02 28.43
C GLN A 281 -3.20 -26.75 29.05
N GLY A 282 -3.31 -28.07 28.88
CA GLY A 282 -4.42 -28.87 29.35
C GLY A 282 -5.74 -28.58 28.63
N ALA A 283 -5.69 -27.95 27.46
CA ALA A 283 -6.85 -27.64 26.64
C ALA A 283 -7.32 -28.83 25.79
N VAL A 284 -6.41 -29.80 25.55
CA VAL A 284 -6.65 -31.05 24.85
C VAL A 284 -6.11 -32.20 25.70
N THR A 285 -6.76 -33.36 25.62
CA THR A 285 -6.30 -34.64 26.20
C THR A 285 -6.15 -35.70 25.11
N VAL A 286 -5.42 -36.77 25.42
CA VAL A 286 -5.29 -37.93 24.54
C VAL A 286 -6.15 -39.07 25.11
N ASP A 287 -7.01 -39.65 24.28
CA ASP A 287 -7.84 -40.79 24.68
C ASP A 287 -7.01 -42.10 24.69
N SER A 288 -7.65 -43.22 25.06
CA SER A 288 -7.03 -44.55 25.11
C SER A 288 -6.58 -45.07 23.73
N GLU A 289 -7.13 -44.52 22.65
CA GLU A 289 -6.80 -44.87 21.26
C GLU A 289 -5.72 -43.96 20.67
N GLY A 290 -5.27 -42.92 21.40
CA GLY A 290 -4.23 -41.99 20.98
C GLY A 290 -4.76 -40.81 20.19
N HIS A 291 -6.08 -40.51 20.26
CA HIS A 291 -6.70 -39.37 19.59
C HIS A 291 -6.78 -38.16 20.53
N PHE A 292 -6.65 -36.98 19.94
CA PHE A 292 -6.83 -35.71 20.66
C PHE A 292 -8.30 -35.40 20.85
N THR A 293 -8.67 -35.09 22.08
CA THR A 293 -10.03 -34.64 22.45
C THR A 293 -9.96 -33.33 23.20
N ARG A 294 -10.87 -32.40 22.85
CA ARG A 294 -10.98 -31.12 23.57
C ARG A 294 -11.46 -31.36 24.98
N ARG A 295 -10.82 -30.72 25.94
CA ARG A 295 -11.26 -30.76 27.33
C ARG A 295 -12.31 -29.68 27.56
N ASP A 296 -13.55 -30.05 27.90
CA ASP A 296 -14.61 -29.11 28.24
C ASP A 296 -14.25 -28.37 29.53
N ALA A 297 -14.50 -27.04 29.56
CA ALA A 297 -14.16 -26.16 30.69
C ALA A 297 -14.93 -26.50 31.98
N ASP A 298 -15.89 -27.39 31.93
CA ASP A 298 -16.81 -27.71 33.05
C ASP A 298 -16.23 -28.67 34.09
N THR A 299 -15.06 -29.28 33.81
CA THR A 299 -14.45 -30.27 34.74
C THR A 299 -13.62 -29.58 35.85
N ARG A 300 -13.47 -28.25 35.85
CA ARG A 300 -12.73 -27.50 36.90
C ARG A 300 -13.53 -27.18 38.17
N ARG A 301 -14.86 -27.44 38.20
CA ARG A 301 -15.70 -27.15 39.37
C ARG A 301 -16.00 -28.34 40.30
N ARG A 302 -15.38 -29.50 40.06
CA ARG A 302 -15.57 -30.69 40.93
C ARG A 302 -14.21 -31.27 41.36
N ARG A 303 -13.40 -30.51 42.03
CA ARG A 303 -12.39 -31.02 42.98
C ARG A 303 -12.16 -29.99 44.07
#